data_edba5801fb0905a67996327f3fa9824a
#
_entry.id   edba5801fb0905a67996327f3fa9824a
#
_cell.length_a   1.000
_cell.length_b   1.000
_cell.length_c   1.000
_cell.angle_alpha   90.00
_cell.angle_beta   90.00
_cell.angle_gamma   90.00
#
_symmetry.space_group_name_H-M   'P 1'
#
loop_
_entity.id
_entity.type
_entity.pdbx_description
1 polymer ?
#
loop_
_entity_poly.entity_id
_entity_poly.type
_entity_poly.pdbx_seq_one_letter_code
_entity_poly.pdbx_strand_id
1 'polypeptide(L)'
;MIRRHRLRIKTRVPDSDPVVESLTSLWKGAEFMEREVYDMMGIRFAHHPDLRRILMPDEYTEGYPLRKDFPLVGKGWRDTFDFMEKGSPADAPTPPAAPGEAGTRPSSMLDPGR
;
A
#
# COMPACT_ATOMS: atom_id res chain seq x y z
N MET A 1 -28.76 35.99 7.26
CA MET A 1 -28.69 34.70 7.97
C MET A 1 -27.99 33.69 7.06
N ILE A 2 -26.77 33.29 7.35
CA ILE A 2 -26.02 32.33 6.54
C ILE A 2 -26.55 30.93 6.88
N ARG A 3 -27.32 30.36 5.95
CA ARG A 3 -27.81 28.99 6.09
C ARG A 3 -26.63 28.03 5.93
N ARG A 4 -26.27 27.33 6.98
CA ARG A 4 -25.20 26.31 6.97
C ARG A 4 -25.75 25.00 6.40
N HIS A 5 -25.82 24.91 5.07
CA HIS A 5 -26.18 23.67 4.41
C HIS A 5 -24.93 22.83 4.14
N ARG A 6 -25.02 21.53 4.40
CA ARG A 6 -24.02 20.56 3.98
C ARG A 6 -24.60 19.76 2.83
N LEU A 7 -23.89 19.75 1.72
CA LEU A 7 -24.26 19.00 0.53
C LEU A 7 -23.21 17.93 0.28
N ARG A 8 -23.65 16.68 0.05
CA ARG A 8 -22.78 15.59 -0.39
C ARG A 8 -23.15 15.21 -1.81
N ILE A 9 -22.19 15.35 -2.72
CA ILE A 9 -22.32 14.93 -4.11
C ILE A 9 -21.54 13.62 -4.27
N LYS A 10 -22.18 12.62 -4.87
CA LYS A 10 -21.56 11.32 -5.20
C LYS A 10 -21.61 11.11 -6.69
N THR A 11 -20.51 10.66 -7.28
CA THR A 11 -20.44 10.23 -8.67
C THR A 11 -19.98 8.78 -8.75
N ARG A 12 -20.33 8.12 -9.84
CA ARG A 12 -19.83 6.78 -10.17
C ARG A 12 -18.90 6.90 -11.36
N VAL A 13 -17.78 6.20 -11.29
CA VAL A 13 -16.76 6.22 -12.32
C VAL A 13 -16.52 4.77 -12.77
N PRO A 14 -16.46 4.50 -14.09
CA PRO A 14 -16.19 3.16 -14.58
C PRO A 14 -14.77 2.73 -14.27
N ASP A 15 -14.58 1.47 -13.88
CA ASP A 15 -13.25 0.94 -13.57
C ASP A 15 -12.34 0.85 -14.80
N SER A 16 -12.92 0.74 -15.99
CA SER A 16 -12.18 0.66 -17.25
C SER A 16 -11.44 1.95 -17.60
N ASP A 17 -12.02 3.10 -17.24
CA ASP A 17 -11.42 4.42 -17.46
C ASP A 17 -11.83 5.37 -16.33
N PRO A 18 -11.18 5.32 -15.17
CA PRO A 18 -11.55 6.09 -14.00
C PRO A 18 -11.06 7.54 -14.12
N VAL A 19 -11.81 8.37 -14.81
CA VAL A 19 -11.51 9.80 -14.98
C VAL A 19 -12.65 10.65 -14.42
N VAL A 20 -12.29 11.69 -13.67
CA VAL A 20 -13.22 12.68 -13.08
C VAL A 20 -12.68 14.07 -13.37
N GLU A 21 -13.56 15.04 -13.51
CA GLU A 21 -13.16 16.43 -13.64
C GLU A 21 -12.56 16.96 -12.34
N SER A 22 -11.48 17.73 -12.44
CA SER A 22 -10.83 18.36 -11.29
C SER A 22 -11.67 19.49 -10.71
N LEU A 23 -11.67 19.62 -9.40
CA LEU A 23 -12.31 20.69 -8.65
C LEU A 23 -11.33 21.81 -8.23
N THR A 24 -10.11 21.78 -8.69
CA THR A 24 -9.07 22.75 -8.34
C THR A 24 -9.39 24.16 -8.77
N SER A 25 -10.19 24.32 -9.82
CA SER A 25 -10.70 25.63 -10.26
C SER A 25 -11.64 26.28 -9.24
N LEU A 26 -12.37 25.49 -8.45
CA LEU A 26 -13.29 25.95 -7.43
C LEU A 26 -12.64 26.04 -6.05
N TRP A 27 -11.80 25.09 -5.70
CA TRP A 27 -11.12 24.99 -4.41
C TRP A 27 -9.66 24.64 -4.57
N LYS A 28 -8.77 25.51 -4.17
CA LYS A 28 -7.34 25.26 -4.23
C LYS A 28 -6.88 24.03 -3.39
N GLY A 29 -7.55 23.79 -2.26
CA GLY A 29 -7.26 22.63 -1.43
C GLY A 29 -7.58 21.29 -2.09
N ALA A 30 -8.37 21.27 -3.15
CA ALA A 30 -8.66 20.08 -3.91
C ALA A 30 -7.42 19.49 -4.58
N GLU A 31 -6.42 20.30 -4.91
CA GLU A 31 -5.19 19.86 -5.56
C GLU A 31 -4.53 18.70 -4.83
N PHE A 32 -4.29 18.84 -3.53
CA PHE A 32 -3.65 17.80 -2.73
C PHE A 32 -4.56 16.60 -2.48
N MET A 33 -5.85 16.83 -2.27
CA MET A 33 -6.82 15.76 -2.05
C MET A 33 -7.01 14.90 -3.29
N GLU A 34 -7.04 15.49 -4.46
CA GLU A 34 -7.14 14.79 -5.74
C GLU A 34 -5.86 13.98 -6.04
N ARG A 35 -4.70 14.52 -5.73
CA ARG A 35 -3.43 13.77 -5.83
C ARG A 35 -3.40 12.55 -4.92
N GLU A 36 -3.91 12.66 -3.70
CA GLU A 36 -4.02 11.53 -2.78
C GLU A 36 -4.96 10.45 -3.34
N VAL A 37 -6.12 10.83 -3.86
CA VAL A 37 -7.07 9.90 -4.48
C VAL A 37 -6.47 9.24 -5.72
N TYR A 38 -5.77 10.00 -6.54
CA TYR A 38 -5.04 9.46 -7.68
C TYR A 38 -3.99 8.43 -7.26
N ASP A 39 -3.17 8.77 -6.28
CA ASP A 39 -2.08 7.93 -5.80
C ASP A 39 -2.56 6.63 -5.16
N MET A 40 -3.61 6.70 -4.34
CA MET A 40 -4.10 5.57 -3.57
C MET A 40 -5.16 4.72 -4.28
N MET A 41 -5.98 5.31 -5.14
CA MET A 41 -7.10 4.63 -5.80
C MET A 41 -6.98 4.57 -7.33
N GLY A 42 -6.08 5.34 -7.93
CA GLY A 42 -5.87 5.34 -9.37
C GLY A 42 -6.92 6.09 -10.17
N ILE A 43 -7.68 6.99 -9.54
CA ILE A 43 -8.63 7.85 -10.23
C ILE A 43 -7.89 9.05 -10.80
N ARG A 44 -7.99 9.26 -12.11
CA ARG A 44 -7.37 10.40 -12.78
C ARG A 44 -8.30 11.61 -12.76
N PHE A 45 -7.72 12.78 -12.58
CA PHE A 45 -8.46 14.04 -12.59
C PHE A 45 -8.11 14.84 -13.84
N ALA A 46 -9.11 15.04 -14.70
CA ALA A 46 -8.96 15.86 -15.90
C ALA A 46 -8.73 17.33 -15.52
N HIS A 47 -7.86 18.02 -16.23
CA HIS A 47 -7.50 19.43 -15.99
C HIS A 47 -6.89 19.73 -14.62
N HIS A 48 -6.34 18.71 -13.95
CA HIS A 48 -5.56 18.91 -12.75
C HIS A 48 -4.21 19.58 -13.11
N PRO A 49 -3.78 20.62 -12.38
CA PRO A 49 -2.56 21.36 -12.73
C PRO A 49 -1.28 20.55 -12.57
N ASP A 50 -1.23 19.62 -11.62
CA ASP A 50 -0.03 18.82 -11.32
C ASP A 50 -0.42 17.47 -10.71
N LEU A 51 -0.91 16.54 -11.55
CA LEU A 51 -1.35 15.23 -11.12
C LEU A 51 -0.16 14.27 -11.03
N ARG A 52 0.43 14.16 -9.86
CA ARG A 52 1.53 13.26 -9.53
C ARG A 52 1.33 12.60 -8.19
N ARG A 53 2.08 11.55 -7.90
CA ARG A 53 2.02 10.87 -6.60
C ARG A 53 2.39 11.80 -5.46
N ILE A 54 1.85 11.55 -4.27
CA ILE A 54 2.08 12.35 -3.07
C ILE A 54 2.49 11.51 -1.86
N LEU A 55 1.87 10.35 -1.66
CA LEU A 55 2.12 9.47 -0.51
C LEU A 55 3.04 8.30 -0.87
N MET A 56 2.92 7.78 -2.08
CA MET A 56 3.74 6.67 -2.56
C MET A 56 4.96 7.19 -3.33
N PRO A 57 6.08 6.46 -3.32
CA PRO A 57 7.23 6.78 -4.17
C PRO A 57 6.87 6.78 -5.65
N ASP A 58 7.54 7.63 -6.44
CA ASP A 58 7.29 7.74 -7.89
C ASP A 58 7.53 6.41 -8.63
N GLU A 59 8.44 5.60 -8.12
CA GLU A 59 8.82 4.29 -8.66
C GLU A 59 7.86 3.16 -8.27
N TYR A 60 6.86 3.44 -7.44
CA TYR A 60 5.92 2.43 -6.97
C TYR A 60 4.99 1.98 -8.10
N THR A 61 5.11 0.73 -8.52
CA THR A 61 4.39 0.15 -9.67
C THR A 61 3.43 -0.99 -9.28
N GLU A 62 3.32 -1.32 -8.01
CA GLU A 62 2.56 -2.49 -7.54
C GLU A 62 1.04 -2.31 -7.58
N GLY A 63 0.55 -1.10 -7.81
CA GLY A 63 -0.86 -0.78 -7.92
C GLY A 63 -1.31 0.35 -6.99
N TYR A 64 -2.57 0.28 -6.59
CA TYR A 64 -3.21 1.32 -5.78
C TYR A 64 -3.63 0.75 -4.42
N PRO A 65 -2.95 1.15 -3.32
CA PRO A 65 -3.07 0.47 -2.03
C PRO A 65 -4.43 0.52 -1.37
N LEU A 66 -5.25 1.53 -1.66
CA LEU A 66 -6.58 1.67 -1.05
C LEU A 66 -7.71 1.01 -1.87
N ARG A 67 -7.40 0.38 -2.99
CA ARG A 67 -8.39 -0.43 -3.71
C ARG A 67 -8.67 -1.74 -2.96
N LYS A 68 -9.91 -2.23 -3.07
CA LYS A 68 -10.34 -3.48 -2.42
C LYS A 68 -9.64 -4.73 -2.95
N ASP A 69 -9.21 -4.71 -4.21
CA ASP A 69 -8.47 -5.77 -4.87
C ASP A 69 -6.98 -5.81 -4.50
N PHE A 70 -6.49 -4.77 -3.79
CA PHE A 70 -5.12 -4.73 -3.31
C PHE A 70 -4.99 -5.51 -1.99
N PRO A 71 -4.03 -6.45 -1.85
CA PRO A 71 -3.86 -7.24 -0.64
C PRO A 71 -3.41 -6.38 0.54
N LEU A 72 -3.94 -6.65 1.74
CA LEU A 72 -3.60 -5.92 2.98
C LEU A 72 -2.10 -6.03 3.32
N VAL A 73 -1.49 -7.16 3.04
CA VAL A 73 -0.06 -7.41 3.28
C VAL A 73 0.82 -6.70 2.25
N GLY A 74 0.23 -6.21 1.15
CA GLY A 74 0.94 -5.65 0.02
C GLY A 74 1.44 -6.71 -0.96
N LYS A 75 2.04 -6.24 -2.04
CA LYS A 75 2.71 -7.07 -3.05
C LYS A 75 4.20 -6.86 -2.90
N GLY A 76 4.96 -7.93 -2.86
CA GLY A 76 6.41 -7.87 -2.76
C GLY A 76 6.98 -7.54 -1.36
N TRP A 77 8.31 -7.49 -1.29
CA TRP A 77 9.04 -7.16 -0.07
C TRP A 77 9.04 -5.65 0.18
N ARG A 78 8.47 -5.24 1.31
CA ARG A 78 8.44 -3.82 1.70
C ARG A 78 9.70 -3.34 2.39
N ASP A 79 10.54 -4.26 2.83
CA ASP A 79 11.76 -3.95 3.59
C ASP A 79 12.97 -3.71 2.70
N THR A 80 12.85 -3.97 1.39
CA THR A 80 13.88 -3.63 0.41
C THR A 80 13.60 -2.26 -0.19
N PHE A 81 14.10 -1.25 0.45
CA PHE A 81 14.25 0.05 -0.19
C PHE A 81 15.46 0.02 -1.13
N ASP A 82 15.37 0.62 -2.30
CA ASP A 82 16.46 0.63 -3.29
C ASP A 82 17.75 1.30 -2.79
N PHE A 83 17.67 2.08 -1.70
CA PHE A 83 18.83 2.65 -1.02
C PHE A 83 19.52 1.68 -0.04
N MET A 84 18.85 0.62 0.36
CA MET A 84 19.49 -0.51 1.02
C MET A 84 19.95 -1.44 -0.11
N GLU A 85 21.25 -1.61 -0.27
CA GLU A 85 21.78 -2.62 -1.19
C GLU A 85 20.97 -3.89 -1.02
N LYS A 86 20.41 -4.38 -2.13
CA LYS A 86 19.63 -5.63 -2.13
C LYS A 86 20.56 -6.73 -1.59
N GLY A 87 20.55 -6.90 -0.28
CA GLY A 87 21.13 -8.07 0.34
C GLY A 87 20.52 -9.29 -0.36
N SER A 88 21.36 -10.22 -0.77
CA SER A 88 20.88 -11.50 -1.29
C SER A 88 19.87 -12.08 -0.29
N PRO A 89 18.84 -12.80 -0.71
CA PRO A 89 17.94 -13.50 0.20
C PRO A 89 18.66 -14.38 1.24
N ALA A 90 19.93 -14.72 0.95
CA ALA A 90 20.82 -15.43 1.87
C ALA A 90 21.28 -14.57 3.07
N ASP A 91 21.22 -13.24 2.96
CA ASP A 91 21.65 -12.30 4.01
C ASP A 91 20.46 -11.80 4.87
N ALA A 92 19.27 -12.30 4.63
CA ALA A 92 18.13 -12.03 5.49
C ALA A 92 18.45 -12.56 6.91
N PRO A 93 18.33 -11.73 7.97
CA PRO A 93 18.52 -12.22 9.31
C PRO A 93 17.52 -13.35 9.57
N THR A 94 18.04 -14.52 9.89
CA THR A 94 17.22 -15.67 10.26
C THR A 94 16.33 -15.23 11.42
N PRO A 95 14.99 -15.34 11.33
CA PRO A 95 14.14 -15.00 12.44
C PRO A 95 14.59 -15.83 13.66
N PRO A 96 14.59 -15.25 14.88
CA PRO A 96 14.93 -16.00 16.07
C PRO A 96 14.04 -17.23 16.14
N ALA A 97 14.65 -18.39 16.37
CA ALA A 97 13.92 -19.65 16.52
C ALA A 97 12.81 -19.45 17.55
N ALA A 98 11.61 -19.87 17.21
CA ALA A 98 10.49 -19.78 18.11
C ALA A 98 10.85 -20.47 19.44
N PRO A 99 10.57 -19.86 20.60
CA PRO A 99 10.84 -20.47 21.88
C PRO A 99 9.98 -21.73 22.03
N GLY A 100 10.58 -22.90 21.82
CA GLY A 100 9.88 -24.19 21.92
C GLY A 100 10.47 -25.33 21.09
N GLU A 101 11.33 -25.05 20.11
CA GLU A 101 11.94 -26.12 19.29
C GLU A 101 13.31 -26.63 19.83
N ALA A 102 13.78 -26.08 20.95
CA ALA A 102 14.93 -26.61 21.62
C ALA A 102 14.51 -27.75 22.54
N GLY A 103 14.32 -28.95 22.02
CA GLY A 103 14.09 -30.07 22.91
C GLY A 103 13.46 -31.33 22.37
N THR A 104 13.35 -31.50 21.07
CA THR A 104 13.07 -32.86 20.58
C THR A 104 14.35 -33.69 20.67
N ARG A 105 14.53 -34.31 21.80
CA ARG A 105 15.56 -35.37 21.91
C ARG A 105 15.24 -36.43 20.87
N PRO A 106 16.19 -36.85 20.05
CA PRO A 106 15.97 -37.97 19.16
C PRO A 106 15.61 -39.19 20.01
N SER A 107 14.52 -39.83 19.66
CA SER A 107 13.98 -41.04 20.31
C SER A 107 14.93 -42.26 20.22
N SER A 108 16.14 -42.09 19.72
CA SER A 108 17.14 -43.13 19.57
C SER A 108 18.00 -43.36 20.82
N MET A 109 17.72 -42.67 21.92
CA MET A 109 18.42 -42.90 23.20
C MET A 109 17.54 -43.59 24.24
N LEU A 110 16.48 -44.27 23.86
CA LEU A 110 15.90 -45.28 24.69
C LEU A 110 16.80 -46.52 24.59
N ASP A 111 17.64 -46.68 25.60
CA ASP A 111 18.48 -47.84 25.79
C ASP A 111 17.57 -49.11 25.82
N PRO A 112 17.72 -50.08 24.90
CA PRO A 112 16.95 -51.31 24.95
C PRO A 112 17.65 -52.32 25.84
N GLY A 113 18.06 -51.90 26.99
CA GLY A 113 18.88 -52.74 27.80
C GLY A 113 18.25 -53.06 29.15
N ARG A 114 17.57 -54.17 29.21
CA ARG A 114 17.26 -54.99 30.39
C ARG A 114 15.84 -55.06 30.81
#